data_974d45d9569ce1f67aefeb6f605623b5
#
_entry.id   974d45d9569ce1f67aefeb6f605623b5
#
_cell.length_a   1.000
_cell.length_b   1.000
_cell.length_c   1.000
_cell.angle_alpha   90.00
_cell.angle_beta   90.00
_cell.angle_gamma   90.00
#
_symmetry.space_group_name_H-M   'P 1'
#
loop_
_entity.id
_entity.type
_entity.pdbx_description
1 polymer ?
#
loop_
_entity_poly.entity_id
_entity_poly.type
_entity_poly.pdbx_seq_one_letter_code
_entity_poly.pdbx_strand_id
1 'polypeptide(L)'
;MLFEKQEYKNRLSKVKSAMEKKGIDLLVSQDPANMNYLTGYDAWSFYYAQCVLVHINEDEPICFLRAQDVGGAYIKTYLQDKNIIKYDEKYIHTWPLHPYQYLVEIIKKRKWDKSNIGLEMDSHYFTAFCYETIKTGLPNAKLKDAERL
;
A
#
# COMPACT_ATOMS: atom_id res chain seq x y z
N MET A 1 7.97 7.06 16.21
CA MET A 1 7.23 5.79 16.37
C MET A 1 6.48 5.78 17.69
N LEU A 2 5.24 5.32 17.70
CA LEU A 2 4.42 5.20 18.93
C LEU A 2 4.66 3.88 19.68
N PHE A 3 5.10 2.86 18.97
CA PHE A 3 5.34 1.52 19.52
C PHE A 3 6.74 1.03 19.16
N GLU A 4 7.20 0.03 19.90
CA GLU A 4 8.45 -0.66 19.61
C GLU A 4 8.39 -1.41 18.25
N LYS A 5 9.52 -1.53 17.57
CA LYS A 5 9.60 -2.22 16.26
C LYS A 5 9.04 -3.65 16.33
N GLN A 6 9.20 -4.33 17.46
CA GLN A 6 8.70 -5.69 17.65
C GLN A 6 7.16 -5.76 17.60
N GLU A 7 6.47 -4.73 18.12
CA GLU A 7 5.01 -4.68 18.06
C GLU A 7 4.52 -4.59 16.60
N TYR A 8 5.16 -3.75 15.77
CA TYR A 8 4.82 -3.67 14.34
C TYR A 8 5.08 -5.00 13.60
N LYS A 9 6.14 -5.71 13.94
CA LYS A 9 6.40 -7.06 13.38
C LYS A 9 5.33 -8.07 13.78
N ASN A 10 4.86 -8.02 15.02
CA ASN A 10 3.77 -8.88 15.50
C ASN A 10 2.47 -8.58 14.76
N ARG A 11 2.14 -7.30 14.52
CA ARG A 11 0.98 -6.89 13.72
C ARG A 11 1.08 -7.37 12.29
N LEU A 12 2.23 -7.18 11.67
CA LEU A 12 2.50 -7.65 10.31
C LEU A 12 2.30 -9.17 10.19
N SER A 13 2.79 -9.93 11.17
CA SER A 13 2.62 -11.39 11.21
C SER A 13 1.13 -11.78 11.28
N LYS A 14 0.32 -11.08 12.10
CA LYS A 14 -1.13 -11.33 12.19
C LYS A 14 -1.82 -11.04 10.85
N VAL A 15 -1.48 -9.92 10.22
CA VAL A 15 -2.05 -9.55 8.91
C VAL A 15 -1.68 -10.57 7.85
N LYS A 16 -0.43 -11.02 7.79
CA LYS A 16 -0.01 -12.07 6.84
C LYS A 16 -0.75 -13.39 7.07
N SER A 17 -0.94 -13.79 8.32
CA SER A 17 -1.76 -14.98 8.62
C SER A 17 -3.22 -14.85 8.15
N ALA A 18 -3.78 -13.65 8.24
CA ALA A 18 -5.13 -13.38 7.72
C ALA A 18 -5.14 -13.37 6.18
N MET A 19 -4.11 -12.81 5.55
CA MET A 19 -3.93 -12.85 4.10
C MET A 19 -3.83 -14.29 3.57
N GLU A 20 -3.04 -15.14 4.22
CA GLU A 20 -2.93 -16.57 3.88
C GLU A 20 -4.29 -17.27 3.88
N LYS A 21 -5.08 -17.09 4.95
CA LYS A 21 -6.43 -17.66 5.07
C LYS A 21 -7.37 -17.20 3.97
N LYS A 22 -7.22 -15.98 3.48
CA LYS A 22 -8.03 -15.41 2.38
C LYS A 22 -7.41 -15.67 0.99
N GLY A 23 -6.23 -16.28 0.91
CA GLY A 23 -5.50 -16.50 -0.33
C GLY A 23 -5.12 -15.20 -1.01
N ILE A 24 -4.61 -14.23 -0.24
CA ILE A 24 -4.11 -12.94 -0.70
C ILE A 24 -2.57 -12.98 -0.61
N ASP A 25 -1.91 -12.69 -1.73
CA ASP A 25 -0.44 -12.67 -1.79
C ASP A 25 0.11 -11.25 -1.56
N LEU A 26 -0.62 -10.23 -2.03
CA LEU A 26 -0.28 -8.83 -1.92
C LEU A 26 -1.51 -8.04 -1.40
N LEU A 27 -1.36 -7.36 -0.29
CA LEU A 27 -2.35 -6.41 0.23
C LEU A 27 -1.96 -4.98 -0.17
N VAL A 28 -2.91 -4.25 -0.72
CA VAL A 28 -2.83 -2.79 -0.94
C VAL A 28 -3.75 -2.14 0.08
N SER A 29 -3.18 -1.73 1.20
CA SER A 29 -3.91 -1.08 2.29
C SER A 29 -3.78 0.43 2.18
N GLN A 30 -4.89 1.15 2.15
CA GLN A 30 -4.91 2.60 1.96
C GLN A 30 -5.77 3.33 2.99
N ASP A 31 -6.51 2.62 3.82
CA ASP A 31 -7.13 3.22 4.98
C ASP A 31 -6.05 3.77 5.91
N PRO A 32 -6.11 5.07 6.29
CA PRO A 32 -5.09 5.70 7.12
C PRO A 32 -4.86 5.00 8.46
N ALA A 33 -5.92 4.46 9.08
CA ALA A 33 -5.79 3.73 10.35
C ALA A 33 -5.03 2.41 10.16
N ASN A 34 -5.29 1.70 9.06
CA ASN A 34 -4.58 0.47 8.72
C ASN A 34 -3.13 0.74 8.32
N MET A 35 -2.87 1.81 7.56
CA MET A 35 -1.50 2.25 7.26
C MET A 35 -0.71 2.54 8.54
N ASN A 36 -1.33 3.25 9.50
CA ASN A 36 -0.73 3.52 10.81
C ASN A 36 -0.51 2.22 11.61
N TYR A 37 -1.48 1.33 11.63
CA TYR A 37 -1.38 0.02 12.30
C TYR A 37 -0.19 -0.79 11.81
N LEU A 38 0.02 -0.81 10.48
CA LEU A 38 1.06 -1.60 9.82
C LEU A 38 2.45 -0.98 9.93
N THR A 39 2.58 0.36 9.96
CA THR A 39 3.87 1.03 9.75
C THR A 39 4.18 2.14 10.75
N GLY A 40 3.16 2.67 11.43
CA GLY A 40 3.28 3.87 12.26
C GLY A 40 3.13 5.19 11.47
N TYR A 41 2.87 5.12 10.17
CA TYR A 41 2.65 6.30 9.34
C TYR A 41 1.27 6.92 9.61
N ASP A 42 1.22 8.19 10.01
CA ASP A 42 0.01 8.92 10.37
C ASP A 42 -0.01 10.36 9.82
N ALA A 43 0.37 10.54 8.55
CA ALA A 43 0.40 11.86 7.95
C ALA A 43 -0.96 12.32 7.38
N TRP A 44 -1.08 13.63 7.17
CA TRP A 44 -2.31 14.29 6.69
C TRP A 44 -2.60 14.11 5.20
N SER A 45 -1.72 13.46 4.45
CA SER A 45 -1.84 13.27 2.99
C SER A 45 -2.87 12.23 2.55
N PHE A 46 -3.68 11.72 3.45
CA PHE A 46 -4.66 10.66 3.21
C PHE A 46 -5.68 10.96 2.11
N TYR A 47 -5.90 12.22 1.78
CA TYR A 47 -6.79 12.66 0.67
C TYR A 47 -6.12 12.61 -0.71
N TYR A 48 -4.84 12.31 -0.78
CA TYR A 48 -4.15 11.90 -2.01
C TYR A 48 -3.99 10.38 -2.05
N ALA A 49 -3.81 9.83 -3.24
CA ALA A 49 -3.57 8.41 -3.40
C ALA A 49 -2.27 8.01 -2.68
N GLN A 50 -2.40 7.15 -1.69
CA GLN A 50 -1.29 6.58 -0.93
C GLN A 50 -1.68 5.18 -0.46
N CYS A 51 -0.71 4.32 -0.19
CA CYS A 51 -0.99 3.00 0.37
C CYS A 51 0.23 2.39 1.05
N VAL A 52 -0.03 1.34 1.81
CA VAL A 52 0.97 0.40 2.28
C VAL A 52 0.80 -0.91 1.52
N LEU A 53 1.88 -1.42 0.93
CA LEU A 53 1.93 -2.73 0.32
C LEU A 53 2.45 -3.74 1.34
N VAL A 54 1.72 -4.81 1.56
CA VAL A 54 2.17 -5.97 2.32
C VAL A 54 2.21 -7.17 1.38
N HIS A 55 3.40 -7.66 1.07
CA HIS A 55 3.56 -8.91 0.34
C HIS A 55 3.89 -10.05 1.31
N ILE A 56 3.28 -11.22 1.08
CA ILE A 56 3.35 -12.33 2.03
C ILE A 56 4.78 -12.81 2.30
N ASN A 57 5.66 -12.73 1.29
CA ASN A 57 7.05 -13.17 1.36
C ASN A 57 8.07 -12.07 1.70
N GLU A 58 7.63 -10.81 1.91
CA GLU A 58 8.55 -9.72 2.25
C GLU A 58 8.58 -9.46 3.76
N ASP A 59 9.75 -9.18 4.32
CA ASP A 59 9.92 -8.99 5.77
C ASP A 59 9.36 -7.68 6.30
N GLU A 60 9.23 -6.67 5.45
CA GLU A 60 8.71 -5.34 5.81
C GLU A 60 7.67 -4.88 4.78
N PRO A 61 6.66 -4.11 5.21
CA PRO A 61 5.77 -3.41 4.29
C PRO A 61 6.50 -2.34 3.47
N ILE A 62 5.85 -1.87 2.42
CA ILE A 62 6.31 -0.74 1.61
C ILE A 62 5.29 0.38 1.73
N CYS A 63 5.74 1.58 2.11
CA CYS A 63 4.96 2.80 2.00
C CYS A 63 5.08 3.38 0.60
N PHE A 64 3.94 3.63 -0.05
CA PHE A 64 3.82 4.32 -1.32
C PHE A 64 3.12 5.65 -1.11
N LEU A 65 3.85 6.75 -1.24
CA LEU A 65 3.45 8.07 -0.76
C LEU A 65 3.73 9.17 -1.77
N ARG A 66 3.01 10.28 -1.65
CA ARG A 66 3.29 11.52 -2.37
C ARG A 66 4.67 12.06 -2.00
N ALA A 67 5.42 12.56 -3.00
CA ALA A 67 6.79 13.06 -2.79
C ALA A 67 6.87 14.17 -1.73
N GLN A 68 5.89 15.07 -1.68
CA GLN A 68 5.83 16.16 -0.70
C GLN A 68 5.70 15.66 0.74
N ASP A 69 5.06 14.51 0.96
CA ASP A 69 4.68 14.03 2.29
C ASP A 69 5.59 12.90 2.81
N VAL A 70 6.49 12.40 1.97
CA VAL A 70 7.34 11.25 2.28
C VAL A 70 8.25 11.47 3.50
N GLY A 71 8.59 12.71 3.82
CA GLY A 71 9.42 13.05 4.97
C GLY A 71 8.88 12.53 6.30
N GLY A 72 7.55 12.50 6.45
CA GLY A 72 6.90 11.94 7.63
C GLY A 72 7.15 10.44 7.80
N ALA A 73 7.25 9.69 6.70
CA ALA A 73 7.50 8.25 6.76
C ALA A 73 8.90 7.92 7.27
N TYR A 74 9.91 8.66 6.87
CA TYR A 74 11.29 8.48 7.36
C TYR A 74 11.43 8.71 8.87
N ILE A 75 10.59 9.59 9.45
CA ILE A 75 10.66 9.94 10.87
C ILE A 75 9.77 9.02 11.71
N LYS A 76 8.57 8.68 11.22
CA LYS A 76 7.51 8.04 12.01
C LYS A 76 7.47 6.53 11.89
N THR A 77 7.96 5.95 10.79
CA THR A 77 7.89 4.50 10.57
C THR A 77 9.15 3.78 11.05
N TYR A 78 9.04 2.45 11.18
CA TYR A 78 10.19 1.57 11.47
C TYR A 78 10.85 1.03 10.20
N LEU A 79 10.34 1.41 9.03
CA LEU A 79 10.73 0.87 7.73
C LEU A 79 12.15 1.31 7.34
N GLN A 80 12.83 0.46 6.58
CA GLN A 80 14.04 0.85 5.89
C GLN A 80 13.72 1.83 4.76
N ASP A 81 14.60 2.78 4.48
CA ASP A 81 14.39 3.82 3.45
C ASP A 81 14.04 3.25 2.07
N LYS A 82 14.61 2.09 1.71
CA LYS A 82 14.30 1.38 0.46
C LYS A 82 12.83 0.94 0.32
N ASN A 83 12.12 0.86 1.46
CA ASN A 83 10.70 0.49 1.55
C ASN A 83 9.79 1.71 1.67
N ILE A 84 10.33 2.91 1.50
CA ILE A 84 9.58 4.16 1.44
C ILE A 84 9.68 4.69 0.02
N ILE A 85 8.64 4.49 -0.78
CA ILE A 85 8.61 4.84 -2.20
C ILE A 85 7.75 6.08 -2.38
N LYS A 86 8.32 7.09 -3.02
CA LYS A 86 7.62 8.33 -3.36
C LYS A 86 7.23 8.36 -4.84
N TYR A 87 6.03 8.83 -5.14
CA TYR A 87 5.63 9.16 -6.49
C TYR A 87 5.74 10.67 -6.75
N ASP A 88 6.00 11.03 -8.01
CA ASP A 88 6.23 12.39 -8.45
C ASP A 88 4.93 13.23 -8.45
N GLU A 89 5.05 14.53 -8.19
CA GLU A 89 3.93 15.50 -8.22
C GLU A 89 3.24 15.58 -9.58
N LYS A 90 3.87 15.15 -10.67
CA LYS A 90 3.27 15.10 -12.01
C LYS A 90 2.00 14.24 -12.07
N TYR A 91 1.82 13.31 -11.13
CA TYR A 91 0.63 12.47 -11.06
C TYR A 91 -0.55 13.13 -10.34
N ILE A 92 -0.34 14.32 -9.72
CA ILE A 92 -1.35 15.01 -8.94
C ILE A 92 -2.16 15.95 -9.82
N HIS A 93 -3.48 15.74 -9.85
CA HIS A 93 -4.43 16.55 -10.64
C HIS A 93 -4.08 16.72 -12.13
N THR A 94 -3.39 15.75 -12.71
CA THR A 94 -2.89 15.83 -14.09
C THR A 94 -3.51 14.72 -14.95
N TRP A 95 -4.80 14.88 -15.29
CA TRP A 95 -5.46 13.92 -16.17
C TRP A 95 -4.70 13.72 -17.50
N PRO A 96 -4.51 12.50 -18.02
CA PRO A 96 -5.03 11.21 -17.50
C PRO A 96 -4.07 10.48 -16.53
N LEU A 97 -3.09 11.16 -15.96
CA LEU A 97 -2.13 10.57 -15.03
C LEU A 97 -2.78 10.30 -13.67
N HIS A 98 -2.39 9.18 -13.05
CA HIS A 98 -2.80 8.79 -11.71
C HIS A 98 -1.64 8.15 -10.96
N PRO A 99 -1.43 8.42 -9.65
CA PRO A 99 -0.33 7.84 -8.88
C PRO A 99 -0.26 6.30 -8.96
N TYR A 100 -1.38 5.63 -9.04
CA TYR A 100 -1.42 4.17 -9.11
C TYR A 100 -0.93 3.58 -10.44
N GLN A 101 -0.74 4.38 -11.48
CA GLN A 101 0.01 3.94 -12.67
C GLN A 101 1.47 3.63 -12.28
N TYR A 102 2.08 4.48 -11.45
CA TYR A 102 3.43 4.22 -10.93
C TYR A 102 3.45 3.06 -9.93
N LEU A 103 2.41 2.92 -9.09
CA LEU A 103 2.25 1.74 -8.22
C LEU A 103 2.24 0.44 -9.03
N VAL A 104 1.52 0.41 -10.15
CA VAL A 104 1.49 -0.74 -11.08
C VAL A 104 2.89 -1.07 -11.63
N GLU A 105 3.68 -0.07 -11.99
CA GLU A 105 5.06 -0.27 -12.44
C GLU A 105 5.93 -0.90 -11.35
N ILE A 106 5.77 -0.48 -10.09
CA ILE A 106 6.48 -1.06 -8.95
C ILE A 106 6.10 -2.51 -8.75
N ILE A 107 4.80 -2.83 -8.80
CA ILE A 107 4.28 -4.19 -8.66
C ILE A 107 4.84 -5.09 -9.77
N LYS A 108 4.86 -4.63 -11.02
CA LYS A 108 5.47 -5.35 -12.15
C LYS A 108 6.98 -5.55 -11.96
N LYS A 109 7.70 -4.50 -11.58
CA LYS A 109 9.15 -4.58 -11.36
C LYS A 109 9.52 -5.60 -10.29
N ARG A 110 8.66 -5.77 -9.28
CA ARG A 110 8.82 -6.77 -8.22
C ARG A 110 8.31 -8.15 -8.61
N LYS A 111 7.77 -8.32 -9.81
CA LYS A 111 7.19 -9.58 -10.32
C LYS A 111 5.97 -10.07 -9.50
N TRP A 112 5.19 -9.12 -8.99
CA TRP A 112 3.96 -9.38 -8.23
C TRP A 112 2.69 -9.23 -9.09
N ASP A 113 2.84 -9.01 -10.38
CA ASP A 113 1.78 -8.73 -11.36
C ASP A 113 0.82 -9.91 -11.62
N LYS A 114 1.14 -11.09 -11.08
CA LYS A 114 0.29 -12.29 -11.15
C LYS A 114 -0.29 -12.71 -9.81
N SER A 115 -0.10 -11.88 -8.78
CA SER A 115 -0.55 -12.16 -7.41
C SER A 115 -2.07 -12.09 -7.28
N ASN A 116 -2.58 -12.75 -6.23
CA ASN A 116 -3.90 -12.44 -5.69
C ASN A 116 -3.76 -11.16 -4.86
N ILE A 117 -4.31 -10.07 -5.34
CA ILE A 117 -4.17 -8.74 -4.74
C ILE A 117 -5.42 -8.41 -3.95
N GLY A 118 -5.26 -8.21 -2.65
CA GLY A 118 -6.31 -7.71 -1.76
C GLY A 118 -6.37 -6.19 -1.78
N LEU A 119 -7.57 -5.64 -1.97
CA LEU A 119 -7.85 -4.22 -1.97
C LEU A 119 -8.90 -3.89 -0.91
N GLU A 120 -8.73 -2.81 -0.18
CA GLU A 120 -9.74 -2.30 0.76
C GLU A 120 -10.85 -1.59 -0.02
N MET A 121 -11.82 -2.36 -0.50
CA MET A 121 -12.83 -1.94 -1.48
C MET A 121 -13.79 -0.87 -0.96
N ASP A 122 -14.02 -0.80 0.35
CA ASP A 122 -14.94 0.16 1.00
C ASP A 122 -14.20 1.31 1.71
N SER A 123 -12.89 1.42 1.53
CA SER A 123 -12.12 2.54 2.09
C SER A 123 -12.50 3.85 1.40
N HIS A 124 -12.76 4.92 2.18
CA HIS A 124 -13.17 6.24 1.70
C HIS A 124 -12.21 6.85 0.67
N TYR A 125 -10.94 6.53 0.77
CA TYR A 125 -9.89 7.10 -0.08
C TYR A 125 -9.52 6.20 -1.25
N PHE A 126 -10.16 5.04 -1.38
CA PHE A 126 -10.04 4.16 -2.53
C PHE A 126 -11.10 4.48 -3.58
N THR A 127 -10.72 5.27 -4.55
CA THR A 127 -11.67 5.68 -5.58
C THR A 127 -11.84 4.59 -6.64
N ALA A 128 -12.95 4.64 -7.37
CA ALA A 128 -13.15 3.77 -8.53
C ALA A 128 -12.00 3.88 -9.54
N PHE A 129 -11.39 5.06 -9.66
CA PHE A 129 -10.27 5.25 -10.57
C PHE A 129 -8.98 4.57 -10.08
N CYS A 130 -8.76 4.49 -8.76
CA CYS A 130 -7.70 3.65 -8.19
C CYS A 130 -7.87 2.19 -8.60
N TYR A 131 -9.09 1.67 -8.44
CA TYR A 131 -9.42 0.28 -8.81
C TYR A 131 -9.22 0.01 -10.29
N GLU A 132 -9.77 0.86 -11.17
CA GLU A 132 -9.65 0.69 -12.63
C GLU A 132 -8.19 0.79 -13.08
N THR A 133 -7.39 1.66 -12.47
CA THR A 133 -5.95 1.80 -12.77
C THR A 133 -5.20 0.50 -12.44
N ILE A 134 -5.45 -0.08 -11.26
CA ILE A 134 -4.84 -1.35 -10.87
C ILE A 134 -5.29 -2.47 -11.80
N LYS A 135 -6.60 -2.60 -12.02
CA LYS A 135 -7.21 -3.65 -12.85
C LYS A 135 -6.69 -3.63 -14.28
N THR A 136 -6.67 -2.45 -14.89
CA THR A 136 -6.17 -2.27 -16.26
C THR A 136 -4.66 -2.50 -16.34
N GLY A 137 -3.92 -2.01 -15.35
CA GLY A 137 -2.47 -2.12 -15.31
C GLY A 137 -1.96 -3.52 -15.01
N LEU A 138 -2.73 -4.34 -14.31
CA LEU A 138 -2.35 -5.70 -13.87
C LEU A 138 -3.37 -6.75 -14.35
N PRO A 139 -3.50 -6.97 -15.67
CA PRO A 139 -4.54 -7.84 -16.22
C PRO A 139 -4.41 -9.32 -15.81
N ASN A 140 -3.24 -9.73 -15.33
CA ASN A 140 -2.98 -11.10 -14.89
C ASN A 140 -3.13 -11.30 -13.38
N ALA A 141 -3.35 -10.23 -12.62
CA ALA A 141 -3.62 -10.30 -11.18
C ALA A 141 -5.08 -10.69 -10.93
N LYS A 142 -5.32 -11.35 -9.80
CA LYS A 142 -6.69 -11.59 -9.30
C LYS A 142 -6.97 -10.59 -8.18
N LEU A 143 -7.89 -9.67 -8.43
CA LEU A 143 -8.29 -8.68 -7.43
C LEU A 143 -9.34 -9.27 -6.49
N LYS A 144 -9.15 -9.09 -5.20
CA LYS A 144 -10.02 -9.58 -4.13
C LYS A 144 -10.37 -8.44 -3.18
N ASP A 145 -11.53 -8.50 -2.58
CA ASP A 145 -11.87 -7.63 -1.46
C ASP A 145 -11.09 -8.07 -0.21
N ALA A 146 -10.35 -7.13 0.35
CA ALA A 146 -9.59 -7.29 1.59
C ALA A 146 -10.19 -6.49 2.76
N GLU A 147 -11.38 -5.97 2.60
CA GLU A 147 -12.09 -5.30 3.68
C GLU A 147 -12.24 -6.25 4.87
N ARG A 148 -12.01 -5.76 6.07
CA ARG A 148 -12.05 -6.56 7.31
C ARG A 148 -11.09 -7.76 7.30
N LEU A 149 -9.89 -7.53 6.78
CA LEU A 149 -8.81 -8.52 6.83
C LEU A 149 -8.32 -8.75 8.26
#